data_66188ca85dad6cddbc2b9b9e2add6f5f
#
_entry.id   66188ca85dad6cddbc2b9b9e2add6f5f
#
_cell.length_a   1.000
_cell.length_b   1.000
_cell.length_c   1.000
_cell.angle_alpha   90.00
_cell.angle_beta   90.00
_cell.angle_gamma   90.00
#
_symmetry.space_group_name_H-M   'P 1'
#
loop_
_entity.id
_entity.type
_entity.pdbx_description
1 polymer ?
#
loop_
_entity_poly.entity_id
_entity_poly.type
_entity_poly.pdbx_seq_one_letter_code
_entity_poly.pdbx_strand_id
1 'polypeptide(L)'
;MIIRKFVPTDVKRVFEIENMSFDQSYGINMFQQLYEMGIGFLVAEEDDYVIGYVMFWIKYEYQGHIISIAVDKNYRRQGAGTHLLVKAISILSLLKIDTIYLEVNEKTV
;
A
#
# COMPACT_ATOMS: atom_id res chain seq x y z
N MET A 1 0.17 -5.44 -15.47
CA MET A 1 0.02 -4.74 -14.17
C MET A 1 1.25 -3.88 -13.92
N ILE A 2 1.02 -2.66 -13.53
CA ILE A 2 2.08 -1.68 -13.27
C ILE A 2 2.05 -1.32 -11.79
N ILE A 3 3.22 -1.32 -11.14
CA ILE A 3 3.38 -0.83 -9.77
C ILE A 3 4.04 0.55 -9.89
N ARG A 4 3.38 1.56 -9.37
CA ARG A 4 3.87 2.95 -9.43
C ARG A 4 3.60 3.69 -8.12
N LYS A 5 4.19 4.87 -7.99
CA LYS A 5 3.93 5.72 -6.82
C LYS A 5 2.50 6.24 -6.86
N PHE A 6 1.92 6.33 -5.66
CA PHE A 6 0.63 7.00 -5.47
C PHE A 6 0.76 8.48 -5.84
N VAL A 7 -0.27 9.01 -6.49
CA VAL A 7 -0.43 10.45 -6.72
C VAL A 7 -1.78 10.89 -6.15
N PRO A 8 -1.95 12.18 -5.77
CA PRO A 8 -3.18 12.62 -5.09
C PRO A 8 -4.48 12.27 -5.79
N THR A 9 -4.48 12.19 -7.11
CA THR A 9 -5.68 11.80 -7.85
C THR A 9 -6.10 10.34 -7.64
N ASP A 10 -5.24 9.52 -7.05
CA ASP A 10 -5.55 8.11 -6.74
C ASP A 10 -6.35 7.97 -5.43
N VAL A 11 -6.48 9.04 -4.64
CA VAL A 11 -7.01 8.95 -3.27
C VAL A 11 -8.40 8.34 -3.20
N LYS A 12 -9.26 8.72 -4.12
CA LYS A 12 -10.64 8.23 -4.14
C LYS A 12 -10.68 6.71 -4.35
N ARG A 13 -9.89 6.22 -5.30
CA ARG A 13 -9.84 4.81 -5.60
C ARG A 13 -9.22 3.99 -4.48
N VAL A 14 -8.13 4.50 -3.87
CA VAL A 14 -7.51 3.87 -2.71
C VAL A 14 -8.50 3.77 -1.55
N PHE A 15 -9.27 4.84 -1.32
CA PHE A 15 -10.30 4.85 -0.28
C PHE A 15 -11.38 3.79 -0.53
N GLU A 16 -11.82 3.62 -1.77
CA GLU A 16 -12.78 2.59 -2.14
C GLU A 16 -12.23 1.19 -1.83
N ILE A 17 -10.97 0.92 -2.19
CA ILE A 17 -10.33 -0.37 -1.93
C ILE A 17 -10.20 -0.61 -0.43
N GLU A 18 -9.81 0.40 0.32
CA GLU A 18 -9.74 0.33 1.79
C GLU A 18 -11.06 -0.11 2.38
N ASN A 19 -12.16 0.51 1.94
CA ASN A 19 -13.50 0.19 2.44
C ASN A 19 -13.95 -1.22 2.10
N MET A 20 -13.45 -1.80 1.02
CA MET A 20 -13.74 -3.21 0.68
C MET A 20 -13.03 -4.18 1.62
N SER A 21 -11.94 -3.74 2.25
CA SER A 21 -11.01 -4.63 2.94
C SER A 21 -11.11 -4.56 4.46
N PHE A 22 -11.58 -3.46 5.00
CA PHE A 22 -11.54 -3.21 6.45
C PHE A 22 -12.88 -2.72 6.96
N ASP A 23 -13.30 -3.25 8.11
CA ASP A 23 -14.54 -2.83 8.78
C ASP A 23 -14.43 -1.40 9.31
N GLN A 24 -13.24 -1.04 9.79
CA GLN A 24 -12.94 0.31 10.22
C GLN A 24 -11.81 0.83 9.36
N SER A 25 -12.17 1.60 8.35
CA SER A 25 -11.20 2.15 7.43
C SER A 25 -10.76 3.54 7.87
N TYR A 26 -9.61 3.97 7.37
CA TYR A 26 -9.17 5.36 7.50
C TYR A 26 -10.14 6.26 6.72
N GLY A 27 -10.35 7.48 7.20
CA GLY A 27 -11.05 8.47 6.40
C GLY A 27 -10.23 8.87 5.17
N ILE A 28 -10.91 9.38 4.15
CA ILE A 28 -10.24 9.76 2.90
C ILE A 28 -9.11 10.79 3.15
N ASN A 29 -9.30 11.68 4.12
CA ASN A 29 -8.30 12.70 4.45
C ASN A 29 -7.02 12.09 5.05
N MET A 30 -7.11 10.93 5.68
CA MET A 30 -5.95 10.26 6.27
C MET A 30 -4.96 9.86 5.18
N PHE A 31 -5.43 9.37 4.05
CA PHE A 31 -4.54 9.00 2.94
C PHE A 31 -3.77 10.21 2.43
N GLN A 32 -4.45 11.36 2.32
CA GLN A 32 -3.81 12.58 1.89
C GLN A 32 -2.76 13.04 2.89
N GLN A 33 -3.08 12.99 4.19
CA GLN A 33 -2.14 13.36 5.25
C GLN A 33 -0.91 12.45 5.25
N LEU A 34 -1.10 11.15 5.14
CA LEU A 34 0.01 10.18 5.10
C LEU A 34 0.90 10.42 3.87
N TYR A 35 0.29 10.71 2.73
CA TYR A 35 1.04 11.05 1.53
C TYR A 35 1.90 12.32 1.76
N GLU A 36 1.33 13.34 2.36
CA GLU A 36 2.02 14.60 2.65
C GLU A 36 3.15 14.43 3.66
N MET A 37 3.05 13.45 4.55
CA MET A 37 4.11 13.09 5.49
C MET A 37 5.29 12.38 4.84
N GLY A 38 5.16 12.02 3.58
CA GLY A 38 6.25 11.37 2.85
C GLY A 38 6.42 9.89 3.11
N ILE A 39 5.37 9.20 3.55
CA ILE A 39 5.44 7.73 3.69
C ILE A 39 5.59 7.08 2.31
N GLY A 40 6.06 5.83 2.29
CA GLY A 40 6.05 5.04 1.07
C GLY A 40 4.61 4.72 0.68
N PHE A 41 4.24 4.98 -0.56
CA PHE A 41 2.88 4.78 -1.01
C PHE A 41 2.90 4.38 -2.48
N LEU A 42 2.55 3.11 -2.74
CA LEU A 42 2.53 2.55 -4.08
C LEU A 42 1.13 2.07 -4.42
N VAL A 43 0.81 2.11 -5.70
CA VAL A 43 -0.43 1.54 -6.22
C VAL A 43 -0.13 0.54 -7.33
N ALA A 44 -1.00 -0.44 -7.45
CA ALA A 44 -1.00 -1.38 -8.57
C ALA A 44 -2.09 -0.95 -9.55
N GLU A 45 -1.75 -0.90 -10.83
CA GLU A 45 -2.62 -0.43 -11.88
C GLU A 45 -2.75 -1.49 -12.96
N GLU A 46 -3.98 -1.74 -13.38
CA GLU A 46 -4.29 -2.66 -14.47
C GLU A 46 -5.22 -1.94 -15.43
N ASP A 47 -4.83 -1.82 -16.71
CA ASP A 47 -5.63 -1.14 -17.74
C ASP A 47 -6.06 0.28 -17.31
N ASP A 48 -5.11 1.04 -16.77
CA ASP A 48 -5.31 2.42 -16.27
C ASP A 48 -6.25 2.53 -15.06
N TYR A 49 -6.49 1.41 -14.37
CA TYR A 49 -7.37 1.36 -13.21
C TYR A 49 -6.60 0.87 -11.99
N VAL A 50 -6.64 1.64 -10.89
CA VAL A 50 -5.96 1.26 -9.64
C VAL A 50 -6.71 0.11 -8.99
N ILE A 51 -6.03 -1.00 -8.78
CA ILE A 51 -6.60 -2.23 -8.23
C ILE A 51 -6.05 -2.59 -6.84
N GLY A 52 -5.03 -1.90 -6.37
CA GLY A 52 -4.46 -2.18 -5.07
C GLY A 52 -3.50 -1.09 -4.64
N TYR A 53 -3.11 -1.14 -3.37
CA TYR A 53 -2.14 -0.19 -2.83
C TYR A 53 -1.36 -0.82 -1.69
N VAL A 54 -0.21 -0.22 -1.36
CA VAL A 54 0.57 -0.53 -0.16
C VAL A 54 1.11 0.77 0.41
N MET A 55 1.04 0.91 1.74
CA MET A 55 1.66 2.00 2.48
C MET A 55 2.71 1.44 3.42
N PHE A 56 3.85 2.09 3.48
CA PHE A 56 4.95 1.66 4.34
C PHE A 56 5.77 2.85 4.81
N TRP A 57 6.43 2.71 5.94
CA TRP A 57 7.28 3.76 6.49
C TRP A 57 8.46 3.16 7.25
N ILE A 58 9.40 4.04 7.64
CA ILE A 58 10.55 3.67 8.43
C ILE A 58 10.39 4.29 9.82
N LYS A 59 10.50 3.45 10.85
CA LYS A 59 10.44 3.85 12.26
C LYS A 59 11.81 3.59 12.90
N TYR A 60 12.24 4.47 13.79
CA TYR A 60 13.46 4.27 14.57
C TYR A 60 14.69 3.94 13.73
N GLU A 61 14.86 4.61 12.63
CA GLU A 61 16.03 4.53 11.74
C GLU A 61 16.18 3.20 10.96
N TYR A 62 15.88 2.07 11.58
CA TYR A 62 16.17 0.75 11.00
C TYR A 62 14.98 -0.18 10.87
N GLN A 63 13.81 0.25 11.28
CA GLN A 63 12.63 -0.59 11.25
C GLN A 63 11.68 -0.16 10.15
N GLY A 64 11.45 -1.05 9.19
CA GLY A 64 10.44 -0.84 8.16
C GLY A 64 9.11 -1.40 8.62
N HIS A 65 8.03 -0.71 8.33
CA HIS A 65 6.67 -1.16 8.66
C HIS A 65 5.80 -1.11 7.41
N ILE A 66 5.16 -2.21 7.11
CA ILE A 66 4.06 -2.21 6.13
C ILE A 66 2.81 -1.83 6.90
N ILE A 67 2.33 -0.61 6.67
CA ILE A 67 1.22 -0.02 7.42
C ILE A 67 -0.10 -0.63 6.97
N SER A 68 -0.30 -0.72 5.66
CA SER A 68 -1.53 -1.22 5.08
C SER A 68 -1.26 -1.71 3.67
N ILE A 69 -1.94 -2.78 3.29
CA ILE A 69 -1.92 -3.31 1.94
C ILE A 69 -3.30 -3.88 1.64
N ALA A 70 -3.85 -3.56 0.50
CA ALA A 70 -5.14 -4.10 0.10
C ALA A 70 -5.26 -4.15 -1.42
N VAL A 71 -6.07 -5.08 -1.89
CA VAL A 71 -6.37 -5.29 -3.31
C VAL A 71 -7.88 -5.31 -3.47
N ASP A 72 -8.38 -4.68 -4.54
CA ASP A 72 -9.78 -4.73 -4.92
C ASP A 72 -10.26 -6.19 -4.92
N LYS A 73 -11.39 -6.45 -4.29
CA LYS A 73 -11.92 -7.82 -4.14
C LYS A 73 -12.07 -8.56 -5.46
N ASN A 74 -12.27 -7.84 -6.57
CA ASN A 74 -12.43 -8.43 -7.89
C ASN A 74 -11.11 -8.77 -8.57
N TYR A 75 -9.99 -8.37 -7.98
CA TYR A 75 -8.64 -8.55 -8.53
C TYR A 75 -7.71 -9.33 -7.60
N ARG A 76 -8.24 -9.90 -6.53
CA ARG A 76 -7.45 -10.70 -5.58
C ARG A 76 -7.04 -12.02 -6.23
N ARG A 77 -5.97 -12.63 -5.68
CA ARG A 77 -5.40 -13.90 -6.15
C ARG A 77 -4.81 -13.83 -7.55
N GLN A 78 -4.49 -12.63 -8.02
CA GLN A 78 -3.85 -12.43 -9.33
C GLN A 78 -2.42 -11.91 -9.19
N GLY A 79 -1.91 -11.89 -7.96
CA GLY A 79 -0.54 -11.49 -7.69
C GLY A 79 -0.32 -10.01 -7.39
N ALA A 80 -1.36 -9.17 -7.40
CA ALA A 80 -1.21 -7.75 -7.17
C ALA A 80 -0.63 -7.45 -5.78
N GLY A 81 -1.16 -8.10 -4.74
CA GLY A 81 -0.67 -7.93 -3.37
C GLY A 81 0.78 -8.35 -3.25
N THR A 82 1.14 -9.46 -3.84
CA THR A 82 2.53 -9.95 -3.83
C THR A 82 3.46 -8.97 -4.53
N HIS A 83 3.09 -8.44 -5.69
CA HIS A 83 3.90 -7.47 -6.42
C HIS A 83 4.09 -6.18 -5.63
N LEU A 84 3.01 -5.69 -4.99
CA LEU A 84 3.07 -4.50 -4.15
C LEU A 84 4.01 -4.72 -2.96
N LEU A 85 3.87 -5.85 -2.28
CA LEU A 85 4.69 -6.18 -1.11
C LEU A 85 6.15 -6.33 -1.49
N VAL A 86 6.45 -7.07 -2.55
CA VAL A 86 7.82 -7.27 -3.01
C VAL A 86 8.47 -5.94 -3.37
N LYS A 87 7.73 -5.04 -4.03
CA LYS A 87 8.28 -3.73 -4.39
C LYS A 87 8.54 -2.88 -3.15
N ALA A 88 7.64 -2.87 -2.18
CA ALA A 88 7.84 -2.15 -0.92
C ALA A 88 9.06 -2.68 -0.16
N ILE A 89 9.19 -4.00 -0.04
CA ILE A 89 10.34 -4.62 0.61
C ILE A 89 11.63 -4.30 -0.12
N SER A 90 11.60 -4.30 -1.45
CA SER A 90 12.76 -3.96 -2.27
C SER A 90 13.23 -2.52 -1.99
N ILE A 91 12.30 -1.58 -1.90
CA ILE A 91 12.62 -0.18 -1.59
C ILE A 91 13.24 -0.07 -0.20
N LEU A 92 12.63 -0.73 0.79
CA LEU A 92 13.15 -0.72 2.17
C LEU A 92 14.55 -1.34 2.23
N SER A 93 14.80 -2.41 1.49
CA SER A 93 16.10 -3.06 1.43
C SER A 93 17.17 -2.15 0.82
N LEU A 94 16.83 -1.39 -0.21
CA LEU A 94 17.73 -0.41 -0.81
C LEU A 94 18.12 0.69 0.18
N LEU A 95 17.25 0.99 1.13
CA LEU A 95 17.49 1.95 2.20
C LEU A 95 18.21 1.33 3.39
N LYS A 96 18.67 0.07 3.26
CA LYS A 96 19.41 -0.67 4.30
C LYS A 96 18.62 -0.87 5.59
N ILE A 97 17.33 -1.14 5.44
CA ILE A 97 16.46 -1.46 6.58
C ILE A 97 16.68 -2.93 6.96
N ASP A 98 17.01 -3.17 8.23
CA ASP A 98 17.36 -4.51 8.73
C ASP A 98 16.15 -5.37 9.04
N THR A 99 15.07 -4.76 9.48
CA THR A 99 13.90 -5.50 9.97
C THR A 99 12.64 -4.89 9.40
N ILE A 100 11.74 -5.74 8.91
CA ILE A 100 10.48 -5.31 8.33
C ILE A 100 9.34 -5.98 9.10
N TYR A 101 8.42 -5.17 9.61
CA TYR A 101 7.24 -5.60 10.35
C TYR A 101 6.01 -5.52 9.46
N LEU A 102 5.23 -6.58 9.44
CA LEU A 102 3.96 -6.63 8.71
C LEU A 102 2.81 -6.50 9.71
N GLU A 103 2.04 -5.42 9.57
CA GLU A 103 0.89 -5.13 10.42
C GLU A 103 -0.41 -5.22 9.60
N VAL A 104 -0.54 -6.28 8.79
CA VAL A 104 -1.62 -6.39 7.82
C VAL A 104 -2.46 -7.65 8.03
N ASN A 105 -3.72 -7.57 7.62
CA ASN A 105 -4.63 -8.70 7.62
C ASN A 105 -4.44 -9.48 6.31
N GLU A 106 -4.10 -10.76 6.42
CA GLU A 106 -3.86 -11.63 5.27
C GLU A 106 -5.07 -11.75 4.34
N LYS A 107 -6.26 -11.54 4.86
CA LYS A 107 -7.49 -11.66 4.07
C LYS A 107 -7.68 -10.55 3.05
N THR A 108 -6.87 -9.49 3.12
CA THR A 108 -7.04 -8.31 2.27
C THR A 108 -6.14 -8.31 1.04
N VAL A 109 -5.35 -9.33 0.87
CA VAL A 109 -4.41 -9.45 -0.25
C VAL A 109 -4.76 -10.65 -1.12
#